data_10a2ef365045a0d8049692000bb26594
#
_entry.id   10a2ef365045a0d8049692000bb26594
#
_cell.length_a   1.000
_cell.length_b   1.000
_cell.length_c   1.000
_cell.angle_alpha   90.00
_cell.angle_beta   90.00
_cell.angle_gamma   90.00
#
_symmetry.space_group_name_H-M   'P 1'
#
loop_
_entity.id
_entity.type
_entity.pdbx_description
1 polymer ?
#
loop_
_entity_poly.entity_id
_entity_poly.type
_entity_poly.pdbx_seq_one_letter_code
_entity_poly.pdbx_strand_id
1 'polypeptide(L)'
;MKPSISIFSAILVLFAVGCSEQPSSVPDNTLTDAEKAEGWALLFDGNDLSSWRNYQAETIGEQWQVADGAFTLTAKGGGDIITKEQYGAFELVLDWKISPAGNSGIMFHVTEEEKRPWQTGPEIQIQDHSAGHDPQKAGWLYQLYEADVDTAKPAGEWNTFRVVITPEICEQYVNGTKYYEYVKGSADWDAKVAASKFSAFPNFGKPTKGHICFQDHGNVVSFRNVKIKSLD
;
A
#
# COMPACT_ATOMS: atom_id res chain seq x y z
N MET A 1 65.06 -51.38 31.34
CA MET A 1 64.20 -50.74 30.31
C MET A 1 62.82 -50.62 30.92
N LYS A 2 62.40 -49.40 31.22
CA LYS A 2 61.06 -49.14 31.77
C LYS A 2 60.25 -48.50 30.62
N PRO A 3 58.98 -48.89 30.34
CA PRO A 3 58.14 -48.20 29.34
C PRO A 3 57.52 -46.94 29.93
N SER A 4 57.64 -45.86 29.22
CA SER A 4 56.93 -44.59 29.48
C SER A 4 55.51 -44.69 28.94
N ILE A 5 54.54 -44.43 29.83
CA ILE A 5 53.11 -44.32 29.49
C ILE A 5 52.81 -42.84 29.22
N SER A 6 52.50 -42.51 27.99
CA SER A 6 51.99 -41.19 27.61
C SER A 6 50.47 -41.13 27.82
N ILE A 7 50.03 -40.23 28.70
CA ILE A 7 48.64 -39.95 28.92
C ILE A 7 48.18 -38.88 27.90
N PHE A 8 47.30 -39.27 26.99
CA PHE A 8 46.61 -38.32 26.12
C PHE A 8 45.41 -37.75 26.83
N SER A 9 45.47 -36.47 27.16
CA SER A 9 44.27 -35.72 27.65
C SER A 9 43.41 -35.32 26.46
N ALA A 10 42.23 -35.90 26.36
CA ALA A 10 41.20 -35.47 25.42
C ALA A 10 40.47 -34.25 25.98
N ILE A 11 40.64 -33.12 25.31
CA ILE A 11 39.86 -31.90 25.60
C ILE A 11 38.49 -32.02 24.87
N LEU A 12 37.45 -32.17 25.64
CA LEU A 12 36.06 -32.15 25.17
C LEU A 12 35.61 -30.69 24.96
N VAL A 13 35.58 -30.25 23.72
CA VAL A 13 35.01 -28.91 23.36
C VAL A 13 33.52 -29.05 23.28
N LEU A 14 32.78 -28.51 24.26
CA LEU A 14 31.34 -28.34 24.19
C LEU A 14 31.02 -27.16 23.25
N PHE A 15 30.49 -27.47 22.09
CA PHE A 15 29.81 -26.48 21.26
C PHE A 15 28.44 -26.14 21.88
N ALA A 16 28.34 -24.95 22.45
CA ALA A 16 27.04 -24.38 22.78
C ALA A 16 26.32 -24.03 21.47
N VAL A 17 25.29 -24.79 21.12
CA VAL A 17 24.37 -24.43 20.04
C VAL A 17 23.53 -23.29 20.57
N GLY A 18 23.91 -22.06 20.24
CA GLY A 18 23.08 -20.88 20.45
C GLY A 18 21.83 -21.02 19.57
N CYS A 19 20.65 -21.26 20.16
CA CYS A 19 19.37 -21.04 19.50
C CYS A 19 19.31 -19.54 19.15
N SER A 20 19.54 -19.19 17.89
CA SER A 20 19.15 -17.88 17.39
C SER A 20 17.64 -17.90 17.28
N GLU A 21 16.94 -17.24 18.22
CA GLU A 21 15.53 -16.91 18.04
C GLU A 21 15.42 -16.10 16.74
N GLN A 22 14.76 -16.68 15.74
CA GLN A 22 14.34 -15.89 14.58
C GLN A 22 13.41 -14.80 15.11
N PRO A 23 13.58 -13.52 14.65
CA PRO A 23 12.65 -12.49 15.05
C PRO A 23 11.24 -12.95 14.67
N SER A 24 10.35 -13.03 15.64
CA SER A 24 8.95 -13.37 15.41
C SER A 24 8.39 -12.33 14.44
N SER A 25 7.90 -12.78 13.28
CA SER A 25 7.21 -11.89 12.35
C SER A 25 6.02 -11.26 13.09
N VAL A 26 5.91 -9.94 13.01
CA VAL A 26 4.74 -9.23 13.55
C VAL A 26 3.49 -9.79 12.87
N PRO A 27 2.44 -10.15 13.60
CA PRO A 27 1.21 -10.63 12.98
C PRO A 27 0.63 -9.59 12.02
N ASP A 28 -0.04 -10.05 10.95
CA ASP A 28 -0.75 -9.14 10.04
C ASP A 28 -1.77 -8.27 10.79
N ASN A 29 -1.99 -7.06 10.30
CA ASN A 29 -2.94 -6.08 10.84
C ASN A 29 -2.67 -5.70 12.31
N THR A 30 -1.42 -5.69 12.72
CA THR A 30 -1.00 -5.24 14.05
C THR A 30 0.07 -4.17 13.93
N LEU A 31 0.18 -3.35 14.97
CA LEU A 31 1.25 -2.36 15.11
C LEU A 31 2.22 -2.84 16.19
N THR A 32 3.51 -2.74 15.91
CA THR A 32 4.55 -2.85 16.93
C THR A 32 4.44 -1.70 17.94
N ASP A 33 5.04 -1.85 19.11
CA ASP A 33 5.05 -0.78 20.11
C ASP A 33 5.85 0.45 19.62
N ALA A 34 6.86 0.24 18.79
CA ALA A 34 7.59 1.33 18.12
C ALA A 34 6.68 2.11 17.16
N GLU A 35 5.93 1.42 16.31
CA GLU A 35 4.99 2.08 15.39
C GLU A 35 3.89 2.85 16.14
N LYS A 36 3.35 2.30 17.22
CA LYS A 36 2.39 3.02 18.09
C LYS A 36 3.01 4.29 18.66
N ALA A 37 4.25 4.20 19.15
CA ALA A 37 4.99 5.34 19.70
C ALA A 37 5.31 6.41 18.64
N GLU A 38 5.48 6.00 17.38
CA GLU A 38 5.67 6.89 16.23
C GLU A 38 4.37 7.49 15.68
N GLY A 39 3.20 7.12 16.22
CA GLY A 39 1.90 7.67 15.82
C GLY A 39 1.24 6.95 14.64
N TRP A 40 1.65 5.73 14.30
CA TRP A 40 0.93 4.90 13.34
C TRP A 40 -0.44 4.47 13.87
N ALA A 41 -1.42 4.45 12.99
CA ALA A 41 -2.76 3.93 13.24
C ALA A 41 -3.14 2.90 12.15
N LEU A 42 -3.89 1.87 12.52
CA LEU A 42 -4.45 0.93 11.56
C LEU A 42 -5.69 1.53 10.91
N LEU A 43 -5.78 1.47 9.59
CA LEU A 43 -7.01 1.70 8.83
C LEU A 43 -7.82 0.42 8.62
N PHE A 44 -7.20 -0.73 8.90
CA PHE A 44 -7.80 -2.05 8.92
C PHE A 44 -7.11 -2.93 9.95
N ASP A 45 -7.87 -3.46 10.90
CA ASP A 45 -7.40 -4.26 12.03
C ASP A 45 -7.54 -5.78 11.81
N GLY A 46 -7.98 -6.19 10.60
CA GLY A 46 -8.22 -7.59 10.25
C GLY A 46 -9.63 -8.09 10.54
N ASN A 47 -10.50 -7.30 11.17
CA ASN A 47 -11.80 -7.75 11.64
C ASN A 47 -12.98 -7.15 10.87
N ASP A 48 -12.98 -5.83 10.66
CA ASP A 48 -14.09 -5.15 10.00
C ASP A 48 -13.64 -3.94 9.16
N LEU A 49 -14.58 -3.35 8.45
CA LEU A 49 -14.41 -2.15 7.63
C LEU A 49 -15.07 -0.92 8.27
N SER A 50 -15.16 -0.83 9.58
CA SER A 50 -15.82 0.25 10.31
C SER A 50 -15.21 1.63 10.04
N SER A 51 -13.92 1.71 9.66
CA SER A 51 -13.23 2.94 9.26
C SER A 51 -13.49 3.37 7.81
N TRP A 52 -14.28 2.59 7.06
CA TRP A 52 -14.52 2.77 5.62
C TRP A 52 -16.00 2.95 5.30
N ARG A 53 -16.29 3.49 4.14
CA ARG A 53 -17.60 3.56 3.50
C ARG A 53 -17.45 3.67 1.99
N ASN A 54 -18.51 3.42 1.23
CA ASN A 54 -18.46 3.71 -0.20
C ASN A 54 -18.37 5.23 -0.47
N TYR A 55 -17.78 5.56 -1.60
CA TYR A 55 -17.75 6.92 -2.12
C TYR A 55 -19.19 7.43 -2.31
N GLN A 56 -19.50 8.61 -1.77
CA GLN A 56 -20.83 9.24 -1.78
C GLN A 56 -21.95 8.37 -1.16
N ALA A 57 -21.60 7.47 -0.22
CA ALA A 57 -22.58 6.67 0.52
C ALA A 57 -22.14 6.46 1.98
N GLU A 58 -23.06 6.05 2.84
CA GLU A 58 -22.81 5.82 4.27
C GLU A 58 -22.44 4.36 4.59
N THR A 59 -22.71 3.44 3.68
CA THR A 59 -22.47 1.99 3.86
C THR A 59 -21.43 1.46 2.89
N ILE A 60 -20.98 0.24 3.08
CA ILE A 60 -20.08 -0.48 2.17
C ILE A 60 -20.90 -1.51 1.38
N GLY A 61 -20.56 -1.67 0.09
CA GLY A 61 -21.15 -2.68 -0.79
C GLY A 61 -20.80 -4.10 -0.32
N GLU A 62 -21.74 -5.03 -0.45
CA GLU A 62 -21.62 -6.43 0.00
C GLU A 62 -20.46 -7.20 -0.66
N GLN A 63 -19.96 -6.72 -1.80
CA GLN A 63 -18.83 -7.31 -2.52
C GLN A 63 -17.47 -7.05 -1.82
N TRP A 64 -17.39 -6.07 -0.91
CA TRP A 64 -16.26 -5.89 -0.03
C TRP A 64 -16.42 -6.78 1.21
N GLN A 65 -15.62 -7.83 1.30
CA GLN A 65 -15.71 -8.83 2.36
C GLN A 65 -14.40 -8.94 3.13
N VAL A 66 -14.51 -9.24 4.41
CA VAL A 66 -13.35 -9.53 5.28
C VAL A 66 -13.25 -11.03 5.45
N ALA A 67 -12.10 -11.60 5.07
CA ALA A 67 -11.76 -13.00 5.27
C ALA A 67 -10.24 -13.17 5.35
N ASP A 68 -9.79 -14.14 6.14
CA ASP A 68 -8.38 -14.52 6.28
C ASP A 68 -7.44 -13.34 6.59
N GLY A 69 -7.91 -12.39 7.43
CA GLY A 69 -7.15 -11.21 7.82
C GLY A 69 -6.93 -10.19 6.69
N ALA A 70 -7.72 -10.26 5.63
CA ALA A 70 -7.71 -9.28 4.54
C ALA A 70 -9.13 -8.81 4.21
N PHE A 71 -9.29 -7.61 3.70
CA PHE A 71 -10.52 -7.24 3.05
C PHE A 71 -10.36 -7.32 1.53
N THR A 72 -11.37 -7.81 0.86
CA THR A 72 -11.31 -8.21 -0.55
C THR A 72 -12.55 -7.73 -1.27
N LEU A 73 -12.34 -7.05 -2.41
CA LEU A 73 -13.39 -6.91 -3.42
C LEU A 73 -13.54 -8.26 -4.13
N THR A 74 -14.64 -8.95 -3.88
CA THR A 74 -14.85 -10.33 -4.37
C THR A 74 -15.50 -10.39 -5.74
N ALA A 75 -16.17 -9.30 -6.16
CA ALA A 75 -16.83 -9.16 -7.44
C ALA A 75 -17.05 -7.69 -7.79
N LYS A 76 -17.30 -7.41 -9.06
CA LYS A 76 -17.70 -6.07 -9.54
C LYS A 76 -18.98 -5.59 -8.87
N GLY A 77 -19.05 -4.29 -8.58
CA GLY A 77 -20.26 -3.63 -8.07
C GLY A 77 -20.22 -3.37 -6.57
N GLY A 78 -19.08 -3.58 -5.90
CA GLY A 78 -18.86 -3.14 -4.52
C GLY A 78 -18.73 -1.63 -4.39
N GLY A 79 -18.38 -0.96 -5.49
CA GLY A 79 -18.10 0.48 -5.54
C GLY A 79 -16.77 0.85 -4.90
N ASP A 80 -16.26 2.03 -5.23
CA ASP A 80 -15.06 2.56 -4.62
C ASP A 80 -15.31 2.82 -3.13
N ILE A 81 -14.38 2.40 -2.25
CA ILE A 81 -14.46 2.67 -0.81
C ILE A 81 -13.47 3.73 -0.39
N ILE A 82 -13.87 4.57 0.55
CA ILE A 82 -13.05 5.66 1.09
C ILE A 82 -12.94 5.55 2.61
N THR A 83 -11.87 6.05 3.19
CA THR A 83 -11.77 6.23 4.63
C THR A 83 -12.84 7.20 5.12
N LYS A 84 -13.41 7.00 6.32
CA LYS A 84 -14.30 7.99 6.95
C LYS A 84 -13.57 9.27 7.31
N GLU A 85 -12.33 9.11 7.80
CA GLU A 85 -11.44 10.22 8.12
C GLU A 85 -10.74 10.75 6.86
N GLN A 86 -10.31 12.01 6.93
CA GLN A 86 -9.53 12.67 5.88
C GLN A 86 -8.12 12.96 6.38
N TYR A 87 -7.15 12.86 5.49
CA TYR A 87 -5.72 13.03 5.77
C TYR A 87 -5.12 14.13 4.90
N GLY A 88 -4.29 14.99 5.50
CA GLY A 88 -3.46 16.00 4.83
C GLY A 88 -2.10 15.43 4.47
N ALA A 89 -1.06 15.76 5.23
CA ALA A 89 0.23 15.10 5.09
C ALA A 89 0.23 13.75 5.82
N PHE A 90 0.72 12.70 5.18
CA PHE A 90 0.71 11.34 5.76
C PHE A 90 1.77 10.43 5.16
N GLU A 91 2.07 9.36 5.87
CA GLU A 91 2.71 8.15 5.38
C GLU A 91 1.73 6.99 5.46
N LEU A 92 1.48 6.29 4.34
CA LEU A 92 0.59 5.15 4.20
C LEU A 92 1.40 3.91 3.83
N VAL A 93 1.19 2.81 4.53
CA VAL A 93 1.75 1.50 4.18
C VAL A 93 0.61 0.50 4.10
N LEU A 94 0.65 -0.34 3.09
CA LEU A 94 -0.33 -1.40 2.91
C LEU A 94 0.21 -2.54 2.07
N ASP A 95 -0.34 -3.73 2.25
CA ASP A 95 -0.17 -4.84 1.33
C ASP A 95 -1.39 -4.99 0.43
N TRP A 96 -1.15 -5.31 -0.84
CA TRP A 96 -2.18 -5.59 -1.82
C TRP A 96 -1.88 -6.85 -2.63
N LYS A 97 -2.92 -7.54 -3.08
CA LYS A 97 -2.85 -8.73 -3.94
C LYS A 97 -3.97 -8.67 -4.96
N ILE A 98 -3.64 -8.83 -6.24
CA ILE A 98 -4.58 -8.74 -7.36
C ILE A 98 -4.78 -10.10 -8.03
N SER A 99 -5.95 -10.33 -8.60
CA SER A 99 -6.23 -11.50 -9.44
C SER A 99 -5.51 -11.43 -10.80
N PRO A 100 -5.35 -12.58 -11.51
CA PRO A 100 -4.83 -12.58 -12.87
C PRO A 100 -5.59 -11.62 -13.79
N ALA A 101 -4.85 -10.84 -14.59
CA ALA A 101 -5.35 -9.78 -15.46
C ALA A 101 -6.17 -8.68 -14.73
N GLY A 102 -6.06 -8.61 -13.40
CA GLY A 102 -6.84 -7.69 -12.58
C GLY A 102 -6.31 -6.26 -12.63
N ASN A 103 -7.22 -5.32 -12.35
CA ASN A 103 -6.96 -3.89 -12.22
C ASN A 103 -7.70 -3.34 -10.99
N SER A 104 -7.08 -2.38 -10.32
CA SER A 104 -7.57 -1.62 -9.17
C SER A 104 -6.70 -0.37 -9.03
N GLY A 105 -6.87 0.40 -7.95
CA GLY A 105 -6.06 1.57 -7.66
C GLY A 105 -6.25 2.07 -6.23
N ILE A 106 -5.30 2.88 -5.80
CA ILE A 106 -5.40 3.62 -4.53
C ILE A 106 -5.33 5.10 -4.87
N MET A 107 -6.30 5.88 -4.38
CA MET A 107 -6.31 7.32 -4.57
C MET A 107 -6.16 8.02 -3.23
N PHE A 108 -5.62 9.22 -3.25
CA PHE A 108 -5.45 10.03 -2.06
C PHE A 108 -5.95 11.46 -2.28
N HIS A 109 -6.24 12.17 -1.18
CA HIS A 109 -6.86 13.49 -1.18
C HIS A 109 -8.16 13.55 -1.99
N VAL A 110 -8.91 12.43 -1.95
CA VAL A 110 -10.21 12.34 -2.62
C VAL A 110 -11.22 13.22 -1.89
N THR A 111 -11.96 14.04 -2.66
CA THR A 111 -13.12 14.79 -2.18
C THR A 111 -14.38 14.32 -2.90
N GLU A 112 -15.55 14.61 -2.35
CA GLU A 112 -16.82 14.03 -2.84
C GLU A 112 -17.68 14.98 -3.68
N GLU A 113 -17.13 16.08 -4.16
CA GLU A 113 -17.81 17.04 -5.02
C GLU A 113 -17.98 16.58 -6.47
N GLU A 114 -17.23 15.57 -6.91
CA GLU A 114 -17.25 15.04 -8.27
C GLU A 114 -17.96 13.66 -8.31
N LYS A 115 -18.30 13.20 -9.53
CA LYS A 115 -19.03 11.92 -9.70
C LYS A 115 -18.17 10.67 -9.40
N ARG A 116 -16.86 10.80 -9.46
CA ARG A 116 -15.92 9.70 -9.31
C ARG A 116 -14.71 10.15 -8.49
N PRO A 117 -14.14 9.30 -7.63
CA PRO A 117 -13.03 9.68 -6.77
C PRO A 117 -11.77 10.10 -7.56
N TRP A 118 -11.50 9.47 -8.70
CA TRP A 118 -10.35 9.79 -9.56
C TRP A 118 -10.46 11.16 -10.27
N GLN A 119 -11.60 11.85 -10.18
CA GLN A 119 -11.75 13.20 -10.71
C GLN A 119 -11.15 14.28 -9.81
N THR A 120 -10.88 13.93 -8.55
CA THR A 120 -10.21 14.80 -7.58
C THR A 120 -8.91 14.21 -7.05
N GLY A 121 -8.89 12.90 -6.76
CA GLY A 121 -7.77 12.19 -6.16
C GLY A 121 -6.84 11.55 -7.19
N PRO A 122 -5.52 11.85 -7.14
CA PRO A 122 -4.53 11.13 -7.93
C PRO A 122 -4.50 9.65 -7.57
N GLU A 123 -4.33 8.80 -8.59
CA GLU A 123 -4.40 7.34 -8.46
C GLU A 123 -3.02 6.70 -8.58
N ILE A 124 -2.68 5.85 -7.62
CA ILE A 124 -1.56 4.91 -7.69
C ILE A 124 -2.11 3.60 -8.25
N GLN A 125 -1.64 3.21 -9.42
CA GLN A 125 -2.15 2.04 -10.14
C GLN A 125 -1.86 0.74 -9.41
N ILE A 126 -2.86 -0.15 -9.38
CA ILE A 126 -2.72 -1.57 -9.03
C ILE A 126 -3.19 -2.39 -10.22
N GLN A 127 -2.31 -3.24 -10.74
CA GLN A 127 -2.71 -4.23 -11.75
C GLN A 127 -1.80 -5.46 -11.73
N ASP A 128 -2.23 -6.51 -12.39
CA ASP A 128 -1.39 -7.67 -12.64
C ASP A 128 -0.15 -7.27 -13.42
N HIS A 129 1.02 -7.53 -12.84
CA HIS A 129 2.32 -7.21 -13.41
C HIS A 129 2.53 -7.83 -14.81
N SER A 130 2.02 -9.05 -15.05
CA SER A 130 2.32 -9.84 -16.24
C SER A 130 1.22 -9.82 -17.31
N ALA A 131 -0.05 -9.69 -16.91
CA ALA A 131 -1.21 -9.78 -17.79
C ALA A 131 -2.17 -8.57 -17.67
N GLY A 132 -1.75 -7.50 -17.02
CA GLY A 132 -2.50 -6.25 -16.97
C GLY A 132 -2.67 -5.65 -18.37
N HIS A 133 -3.85 -5.09 -18.63
CA HIS A 133 -4.20 -4.54 -19.95
C HIS A 133 -3.98 -3.02 -20.06
N ASP A 134 -3.88 -2.33 -18.93
CA ASP A 134 -3.61 -0.91 -18.91
C ASP A 134 -2.12 -0.65 -19.18
N PRO A 135 -1.76 0.36 -20.00
CA PRO A 135 -0.36 0.74 -20.20
C PRO A 135 0.32 1.27 -18.94
N GLN A 136 -0.45 1.73 -17.95
CA GLN A 136 0.06 2.19 -16.66
C GLN A 136 0.36 1.00 -15.75
N LYS A 137 1.62 0.85 -15.33
CA LYS A 137 2.05 -0.29 -14.50
C LYS A 137 1.70 -0.10 -13.03
N ALA A 138 1.68 -1.21 -12.29
CA ALA A 138 1.48 -1.18 -10.84
C ALA A 138 2.50 -0.27 -10.16
N GLY A 139 2.03 0.58 -9.24
CA GLY A 139 2.83 1.56 -8.53
C GLY A 139 3.05 2.88 -9.25
N TRP A 140 2.72 3.01 -10.55
CA TRP A 140 2.78 4.29 -11.25
C TRP A 140 1.68 5.24 -10.77
N LEU A 141 1.97 6.55 -10.75
CA LEU A 141 0.92 7.56 -10.57
C LEU A 141 0.26 7.77 -11.93
N TYR A 142 -0.96 7.31 -12.04
CA TYR A 142 -1.69 7.11 -13.29
C TYR A 142 -1.61 8.34 -14.23
N GLN A 143 -1.00 8.14 -15.39
CA GLN A 143 -0.74 9.16 -16.44
C GLN A 143 0.12 10.36 -16.02
N LEU A 144 0.74 10.34 -14.83
CA LEU A 144 1.55 11.46 -14.35
C LEU A 144 3.02 11.08 -14.15
N TYR A 145 3.30 10.06 -13.35
CA TYR A 145 4.67 9.64 -13.03
C TYR A 145 4.84 8.14 -13.21
N GLU A 146 5.84 7.80 -13.99
CA GLU A 146 6.27 6.44 -14.29
C GLU A 146 7.53 6.10 -13.51
N ALA A 147 7.85 4.81 -13.39
CA ALA A 147 9.09 4.35 -12.81
C ALA A 147 9.92 3.60 -13.84
N ASP A 148 11.24 3.80 -13.80
CA ASP A 148 12.21 3.06 -14.62
C ASP A 148 12.46 1.63 -14.08
N VAL A 149 12.03 1.38 -12.85
CA VAL A 149 12.14 0.08 -12.17
C VAL A 149 10.77 -0.58 -12.05
N ASP A 150 10.75 -1.91 -12.01
CA ASP A 150 9.55 -2.68 -11.79
C ASP A 150 9.86 -3.82 -10.81
N THR A 151 9.32 -3.72 -9.61
CA THR A 151 9.47 -4.71 -8.53
C THR A 151 8.16 -5.33 -8.11
N ALA A 152 7.07 -5.06 -8.87
CA ALA A 152 5.77 -5.66 -8.62
C ALA A 152 5.84 -7.17 -8.82
N LYS A 153 5.26 -7.92 -7.89
CA LYS A 153 5.16 -9.38 -7.95
C LYS A 153 3.95 -9.78 -8.78
N PRO A 154 3.96 -11.03 -9.33
CA PRO A 154 2.85 -11.56 -10.11
C PRO A 154 1.51 -11.54 -9.37
N ALA A 155 0.42 -11.63 -10.15
CA ALA A 155 -0.92 -11.83 -9.61
C ALA A 155 -0.98 -13.02 -8.64
N GLY A 156 -1.74 -12.87 -7.55
CA GLY A 156 -1.84 -13.85 -6.48
C GLY A 156 -0.77 -13.72 -5.39
N GLU A 157 0.26 -12.90 -5.59
CA GLU A 157 1.27 -12.60 -4.58
C GLU A 157 1.01 -11.26 -3.89
N TRP A 158 1.42 -11.17 -2.62
CA TRP A 158 1.33 -9.93 -1.84
C TRP A 158 2.45 -8.95 -2.22
N ASN A 159 2.06 -7.74 -2.57
CA ASN A 159 2.92 -6.59 -2.80
C ASN A 159 2.72 -5.57 -1.69
N THR A 160 3.76 -4.81 -1.36
CA THR A 160 3.70 -3.73 -0.38
C THR A 160 3.85 -2.39 -1.09
N PHE A 161 2.91 -1.46 -0.82
CA PHE A 161 3.08 -0.05 -1.13
C PHE A 161 3.46 0.72 0.14
N ARG A 162 4.36 1.68 -0.01
CA ARG A 162 4.62 2.75 0.94
C ARG A 162 4.53 4.07 0.18
N VAL A 163 3.68 4.95 0.68
CA VAL A 163 3.35 6.23 0.08
C VAL A 163 3.60 7.34 1.09
N VAL A 164 4.37 8.33 0.73
CA VAL A 164 4.57 9.54 1.55
C VAL A 164 3.97 10.72 0.80
N ILE A 165 3.08 11.45 1.43
CA ILE A 165 2.44 12.64 0.87
C ILE A 165 2.64 13.79 1.85
N THR A 166 3.42 14.77 1.44
CA THR A 166 3.61 16.03 2.15
C THR A 166 3.50 17.23 1.19
N PRO A 167 3.38 18.46 1.68
CA PRO A 167 3.41 19.63 0.80
C PRO A 167 4.73 19.79 0.03
N GLU A 168 5.84 19.34 0.62
CA GLU A 168 7.19 19.50 0.08
C GLU A 168 7.57 18.41 -0.90
N ILE A 169 7.12 17.17 -0.65
CA ILE A 169 7.47 16.00 -1.45
C ILE A 169 6.43 14.89 -1.32
N CYS A 170 6.18 14.21 -2.42
CA CYS A 170 5.43 12.97 -2.48
C CYS A 170 6.36 11.86 -2.97
N GLU A 171 6.30 10.70 -2.34
CA GLU A 171 7.15 9.55 -2.68
C GLU A 171 6.33 8.28 -2.80
N GLN A 172 6.67 7.45 -3.78
CA GLN A 172 6.09 6.12 -3.97
C GLN A 172 7.15 5.04 -3.90
N TYR A 173 6.86 3.98 -3.13
CA TYR A 173 7.68 2.78 -3.02
C TYR A 173 6.85 1.54 -3.28
N VAL A 174 7.44 0.58 -4.00
CA VAL A 174 6.87 -0.75 -4.24
C VAL A 174 7.87 -1.80 -3.77
N ASN A 175 7.45 -2.69 -2.88
CA ASN A 175 8.28 -3.75 -2.31
C ASN A 175 9.63 -3.25 -1.78
N GLY A 176 9.63 -2.08 -1.12
CA GLY A 176 10.81 -1.44 -0.54
C GLY A 176 11.68 -0.64 -1.52
N THR A 177 11.38 -0.68 -2.83
CA THR A 177 12.10 0.09 -3.84
C THR A 177 11.37 1.40 -4.14
N LYS A 178 12.09 2.54 -4.08
CA LYS A 178 11.55 3.85 -4.48
C LYS A 178 11.33 3.86 -5.99
N TYR A 179 10.10 4.20 -6.40
CA TYR A 179 9.72 4.28 -7.81
C TYR A 179 9.92 5.69 -8.35
N TYR A 180 9.41 6.69 -7.66
CA TYR A 180 9.54 8.10 -8.02
C TYR A 180 9.28 9.01 -6.83
N GLU A 181 9.59 10.28 -7.04
CA GLU A 181 9.20 11.39 -6.16
C GLU A 181 8.72 12.57 -6.99
N TYR A 182 7.89 13.41 -6.41
CA TYR A 182 7.37 14.61 -7.05
C TYR A 182 6.88 15.63 -6.01
N VAL A 183 6.66 16.86 -6.45
CA VAL A 183 5.98 17.90 -5.65
C VAL A 183 4.62 18.17 -6.26
N LYS A 184 3.56 17.83 -5.55
CA LYS A 184 2.18 18.06 -6.00
C LYS A 184 1.91 19.58 -6.10
N GLY A 185 1.37 20.02 -7.24
CA GLY A 185 1.13 21.44 -7.52
C GLY A 185 2.37 22.22 -7.99
N SER A 186 3.50 21.54 -8.25
CA SER A 186 4.65 22.16 -8.91
C SER A 186 4.38 22.42 -10.40
N ALA A 187 5.25 23.20 -11.06
CA ALA A 187 5.15 23.43 -12.51
C ALA A 187 5.25 22.13 -13.34
N ASP A 188 6.06 21.14 -12.89
CA ASP A 188 6.14 19.81 -13.52
C ASP A 188 4.82 19.04 -13.37
N TRP A 189 4.27 19.03 -12.15
CA TRP A 189 2.95 18.46 -11.88
C TRP A 189 1.87 19.06 -12.77
N ASP A 190 1.78 20.38 -12.82
CA ASP A 190 0.77 21.09 -13.58
C ASP A 190 0.90 20.80 -15.09
N ALA A 191 2.12 20.72 -15.62
CA ALA A 191 2.38 20.36 -17.00
C ALA A 191 1.92 18.92 -17.32
N LYS A 192 2.18 17.96 -16.42
CA LYS A 192 1.75 16.56 -16.56
C LYS A 192 0.22 16.43 -16.49
N VAL A 193 -0.43 17.11 -15.54
CA VAL A 193 -1.90 17.15 -15.46
C VAL A 193 -2.50 17.73 -16.73
N ALA A 194 -1.95 18.84 -17.25
CA ALA A 194 -2.42 19.46 -18.47
C ALA A 194 -2.29 18.55 -19.71
N ALA A 195 -1.27 17.68 -19.74
CA ALA A 195 -1.03 16.71 -20.81
C ALA A 195 -1.85 15.42 -20.67
N SER A 196 -2.51 15.18 -19.56
CA SER A 196 -3.26 13.96 -19.24
C SER A 196 -4.78 14.12 -19.46
N LYS A 197 -5.54 13.00 -19.33
CA LYS A 197 -7.02 13.04 -19.32
C LYS A 197 -7.57 13.92 -18.17
N PHE A 198 -6.78 14.16 -17.14
CA PHE A 198 -7.20 14.89 -15.95
C PHE A 198 -7.31 16.40 -16.17
N SER A 199 -6.77 16.93 -17.29
CA SER A 199 -6.96 18.33 -17.68
C SER A 199 -8.43 18.75 -17.80
N ALA A 200 -9.33 17.77 -18.01
CA ALA A 200 -10.78 17.99 -18.06
C ALA A 200 -11.43 18.21 -16.67
N PHE A 201 -10.70 17.96 -15.58
CA PHE A 201 -11.22 18.01 -14.21
C PHE A 201 -10.52 19.12 -13.41
N PRO A 202 -11.17 20.28 -13.23
CA PRO A 202 -10.52 21.46 -12.64
C PRO A 202 -10.07 21.25 -11.19
N ASN A 203 -10.70 20.29 -10.45
CA ASN A 203 -10.38 19.96 -9.08
C ASN A 203 -9.36 18.83 -8.94
N PHE A 204 -8.93 18.19 -10.03
CA PHE A 204 -7.99 17.08 -9.98
C PHE A 204 -6.66 17.50 -9.33
N GLY A 205 -6.26 16.74 -8.27
CA GLY A 205 -5.02 16.95 -7.55
C GLY A 205 -4.93 18.29 -6.78
N LYS A 206 -5.99 19.10 -6.74
CA LYS A 206 -6.02 20.37 -6.00
C LYS A 206 -6.15 20.20 -4.49
N PRO A 207 -7.01 19.30 -3.96
CA PRO A 207 -7.17 19.15 -2.52
C PRO A 207 -5.86 18.80 -1.84
N THR A 208 -5.57 19.45 -0.71
CA THR A 208 -4.41 19.18 0.14
C THR A 208 -4.76 18.27 1.32
N LYS A 209 -6.05 17.95 1.47
CA LYS A 209 -6.60 17.03 2.45
C LYS A 209 -7.80 16.32 1.83
N GLY A 210 -7.98 15.05 2.15
CA GLY A 210 -9.09 14.26 1.64
C GLY A 210 -9.01 12.80 2.08
N HIS A 211 -9.91 12.01 1.55
CA HIS A 211 -9.99 10.57 1.85
C HIS A 211 -8.91 9.77 1.12
N ILE A 212 -8.54 8.64 1.70
CA ILE A 212 -7.86 7.54 0.99
C ILE A 212 -8.95 6.68 0.36
N CYS A 213 -8.79 6.31 -0.91
CA CYS A 213 -9.77 5.55 -1.65
C CYS A 213 -9.16 4.27 -2.23
N PHE A 214 -9.90 3.16 -2.17
CA PHE A 214 -9.60 1.90 -2.87
C PHE A 214 -10.63 1.66 -3.95
N GLN A 215 -10.13 1.37 -5.17
CA GLN A 215 -10.94 1.35 -6.38
C GLN A 215 -11.58 -0.03 -6.62
N ASP A 216 -12.87 -0.03 -6.97
CA ASP A 216 -13.56 -1.13 -7.62
C ASP A 216 -13.45 -1.01 -9.15
N HIS A 217 -12.44 -1.64 -9.75
CA HIS A 217 -12.33 -1.76 -11.21
C HIS A 217 -13.01 -3.04 -11.75
N GLY A 218 -13.69 -3.80 -10.88
CA GLY A 218 -14.44 -5.01 -11.24
C GLY A 218 -13.64 -6.31 -11.12
N ASN A 219 -12.40 -6.24 -10.69
CA ASN A 219 -11.53 -7.42 -10.48
C ASN A 219 -11.34 -7.71 -9.00
N VAL A 220 -11.05 -8.98 -8.68
CA VAL A 220 -10.75 -9.38 -7.30
C VAL A 220 -9.42 -8.77 -6.88
N VAL A 221 -9.45 -8.00 -5.80
CA VAL A 221 -8.28 -7.38 -5.16
C VAL A 221 -8.42 -7.50 -3.65
N SER A 222 -7.33 -7.82 -2.97
CA SER A 222 -7.29 -7.97 -1.51
C SER A 222 -6.29 -7.00 -0.91
N PHE A 223 -6.59 -6.50 0.30
CA PHE A 223 -5.75 -5.58 1.06
C PHE A 223 -5.61 -6.05 2.51
N ARG A 224 -4.42 -5.82 3.09
CA ARG A 224 -4.13 -6.06 4.51
C ARG A 224 -3.01 -5.14 4.98
N ASN A 225 -2.70 -5.16 6.26
CA ASN A 225 -1.62 -4.36 6.87
C ASN A 225 -1.74 -2.86 6.54
N VAL A 226 -2.98 -2.38 6.38
CA VAL A 226 -3.26 -0.98 6.01
C VAL A 226 -3.09 -0.09 7.22
N LYS A 227 -2.01 0.67 7.25
CA LYS A 227 -1.69 1.59 8.35
C LYS A 227 -1.24 2.94 7.84
N ILE A 228 -1.54 3.98 8.60
CA ILE A 228 -1.26 5.37 8.28
C ILE A 228 -0.62 6.08 9.46
N LYS A 229 0.29 7.02 9.16
CA LYS A 229 0.82 7.97 10.13
C LYS A 229 0.57 9.38 9.61
N SER A 230 -0.12 10.22 10.38
CA SER A 230 -0.24 11.65 10.08
C SER A 230 1.14 12.32 10.20
N LEU A 231 1.40 13.22 9.25
CA LEU A 231 2.61 14.06 9.22
C LEU A 231 2.23 15.55 9.30
N ASP A 232 0.92 15.85 9.57
CA ASP A 232 0.40 17.21 9.80
C ASP A 232 0.91 17.79 11.13
#